data_96ddcce71f22e946060167d2966b8d1c
#
_entry.id   96ddcce71f22e946060167d2966b8d1c
#
_cell.length_a   1.000
_cell.length_b   1.000
_cell.length_c   1.000
_cell.angle_alpha   90.00
_cell.angle_beta   90.00
_cell.angle_gamma   90.00
#
_symmetry.space_group_name_H-M   'P 1'
#
loop_
_entity.id
_entity.type
_entity.pdbx_description
1 polymer ?
#
loop_
_entity_poly.entity_id
_entity_poly.type
_entity_poly.pdbx_seq_one_letter_code
_entity_poly.pdbx_strand_id
1 'polypeptide(L)'
;MADGLTDLPIAVEMLAVADSCGLDLKTALAGDETQLRPTEIAQPALLIVECALRSTLPDDLDVVAVAGHSVGEYAAAVAASALQPADAMRLVIERGRAMAAMRDGTMCALIGIDVEGAAAACDEAQRTTGEIVVVANHNAPGQLVISGSAAGVDAAAQLALANGARRAVPLSVSGAFHSPLMTLAAAAFESALDSVAITDPDPPVVCNVDGRDVHTADDLRDRLRAQLTSPVRWIDCVHRLVELGADTLVEVGPGNVLSGLARRIAPSVRALSVSTLDAAARLDGAAVAG
;
A
#
# COMPACT_ATOMS: atom_id res chain seq x y z
N MET A 1 1.70 -11.33 -15.50
CA MET A 1 1.44 -10.06 -14.82
C MET A 1 1.97 -8.84 -15.61
N ALA A 2 3.05 -8.99 -16.36
CA ALA A 2 3.77 -7.84 -16.93
C ALA A 2 3.86 -7.84 -18.47
N ASP A 3 2.97 -8.55 -19.18
CA ASP A 3 3.02 -8.65 -20.63
C ASP A 3 2.95 -7.25 -21.29
N GLY A 4 4.05 -6.86 -21.96
CA GLY A 4 4.22 -5.56 -22.61
C GLY A 4 4.50 -4.38 -21.68
N LEU A 5 4.30 -4.51 -20.34
CA LEU A 5 4.52 -3.41 -19.40
C LEU A 5 6.00 -3.11 -19.18
N THR A 6 6.85 -4.13 -19.21
CA THR A 6 8.30 -4.00 -19.00
C THR A 6 9.04 -3.29 -20.16
N ASP A 7 8.37 -3.11 -21.29
CA ASP A 7 8.92 -2.43 -22.47
C ASP A 7 8.56 -0.93 -22.53
N LEU A 8 7.68 -0.46 -21.62
CA LEU A 8 7.34 0.94 -21.52
C LEU A 8 8.52 1.76 -20.98
N PRO A 9 8.73 3.01 -21.47
CA PRO A 9 9.90 3.82 -21.09
C PRO A 9 10.11 3.95 -19.59
N ILE A 10 9.04 4.20 -18.82
CA ILE A 10 9.08 4.31 -17.37
C ILE A 10 9.50 3.00 -16.69
N ALA A 11 9.02 1.87 -17.18
CA ALA A 11 9.40 0.55 -16.64
C ALA A 11 10.86 0.23 -16.98
N VAL A 12 11.33 0.55 -18.18
CA VAL A 12 12.74 0.37 -18.60
C VAL A 12 13.67 1.17 -17.68
N GLU A 13 13.34 2.44 -17.38
CA GLU A 13 14.09 3.28 -16.45
C GLU A 13 14.13 2.64 -15.05
N MET A 14 12.98 2.24 -14.52
CA MET A 14 12.88 1.65 -13.18
C MET A 14 13.61 0.30 -13.08
N LEU A 15 13.54 -0.54 -14.11
CA LEU A 15 14.29 -1.79 -14.18
C LEU A 15 15.79 -1.56 -14.18
N ALA A 16 16.30 -0.54 -14.92
CA ALA A 16 17.71 -0.18 -14.90
C ALA A 16 18.18 0.28 -13.51
N VAL A 17 17.33 0.99 -12.76
CA VAL A 17 17.61 1.33 -11.35
C VAL A 17 17.67 0.06 -10.48
N ALA A 18 16.71 -0.86 -10.62
CA ALA A 18 16.69 -2.11 -9.88
C ALA A 18 17.96 -2.94 -10.16
N ASP A 19 18.36 -3.07 -11.42
CA ASP A 19 19.61 -3.76 -11.82
C ASP A 19 20.84 -3.10 -11.16
N SER A 20 20.91 -1.78 -11.13
CA SER A 20 22.00 -1.04 -10.48
C SER A 20 22.06 -1.28 -8.96
N CYS A 21 20.92 -1.60 -8.35
CA CYS A 21 20.79 -2.00 -6.95
C CYS A 21 20.98 -3.51 -6.74
N GLY A 22 21.33 -4.28 -7.78
CA GLY A 22 21.57 -5.73 -7.71
C GLY A 22 20.28 -6.56 -7.62
N LEU A 23 19.15 -6.04 -8.15
CA LEU A 23 17.84 -6.69 -8.09
C LEU A 23 17.31 -6.99 -9.50
N ASP A 24 17.34 -8.26 -9.92
CA ASP A 24 16.83 -8.72 -11.23
C ASP A 24 15.29 -8.86 -11.18
N LEU A 25 14.62 -7.74 -11.30
CA LEU A 25 13.15 -7.69 -11.34
C LEU A 25 12.57 -8.15 -12.68
N LYS A 26 13.33 -8.04 -13.77
CA LYS A 26 12.86 -8.47 -15.08
C LYS A 26 12.62 -9.97 -15.11
N THR A 27 13.55 -10.75 -14.56
CA THR A 27 13.39 -12.19 -14.42
C THR A 27 12.25 -12.53 -13.44
N ALA A 28 12.15 -11.83 -12.31
CA ALA A 28 11.09 -12.06 -11.33
C ALA A 28 9.69 -11.79 -11.91
N LEU A 29 9.51 -10.71 -12.68
CA LEU A 29 8.24 -10.36 -13.33
C LEU A 29 7.84 -11.31 -14.46
N ALA A 30 8.82 -11.93 -15.13
CA ALA A 30 8.59 -12.95 -16.15
C ALA A 30 8.38 -14.36 -15.57
N GLY A 31 8.75 -14.56 -14.31
CA GLY A 31 8.70 -15.84 -13.62
C GLY A 31 7.33 -16.20 -13.05
N ASP A 32 7.31 -17.16 -12.14
CA ASP A 32 6.11 -17.57 -11.44
C ASP A 32 5.82 -16.68 -10.20
N GLU A 33 4.62 -16.78 -9.65
CA GLU A 33 4.19 -15.99 -8.49
C GLU A 33 5.06 -16.23 -7.24
N THR A 34 5.77 -17.36 -7.14
CA THR A 34 6.60 -17.65 -5.96
C THR A 34 7.82 -16.74 -5.90
N GLN A 35 8.32 -16.28 -7.05
CA GLN A 35 9.44 -15.36 -7.14
C GLN A 35 9.07 -13.94 -6.67
N LEU A 36 7.78 -13.60 -6.71
CA LEU A 36 7.25 -12.31 -6.27
C LEU A 36 6.77 -12.30 -4.80
N ARG A 37 6.87 -13.43 -4.06
CA ARG A 37 6.43 -13.49 -2.66
C ARG A 37 7.30 -12.74 -1.66
N PRO A 38 8.65 -12.75 -1.78
CA PRO A 38 9.49 -11.99 -0.84
C PRO A 38 9.19 -10.49 -0.93
N THR A 39 9.00 -9.83 0.23
CA THR A 39 8.56 -8.43 0.26
C THR A 39 9.54 -7.48 -0.42
N GLU A 40 10.85 -7.78 -0.35
CA GLU A 40 11.91 -7.05 -1.04
C GLU A 40 11.88 -7.17 -2.58
N ILE A 41 11.13 -8.16 -3.10
CA ILE A 41 10.88 -8.34 -4.55
C ILE A 41 9.48 -7.82 -4.91
N ALA A 42 8.47 -8.18 -4.09
CA ALA A 42 7.07 -7.82 -4.34
C ALA A 42 6.87 -6.31 -4.45
N GLN A 43 7.46 -5.54 -3.52
CA GLN A 43 7.24 -4.10 -3.47
C GLN A 43 7.75 -3.38 -4.72
N PRO A 44 9.02 -3.52 -5.15
CA PRO A 44 9.50 -2.86 -6.36
C PRO A 44 8.84 -3.43 -7.64
N ALA A 45 8.46 -4.71 -7.67
CA ALA A 45 7.71 -5.28 -8.79
C ALA A 45 6.32 -4.65 -8.94
N LEU A 46 5.60 -4.44 -7.82
CA LEU A 46 4.31 -3.73 -7.81
C LEU A 46 4.46 -2.29 -8.31
N LEU A 47 5.46 -1.55 -7.81
CA LEU A 47 5.71 -0.18 -8.22
C LEU A 47 5.92 -0.05 -9.73
N ILE A 48 6.71 -0.97 -10.35
CA ILE A 48 6.90 -0.98 -11.82
C ILE A 48 5.56 -1.15 -12.54
N VAL A 49 4.77 -2.13 -12.14
CA VAL A 49 3.49 -2.44 -12.80
C VAL A 49 2.51 -1.28 -12.66
N GLU A 50 2.39 -0.70 -11.46
CA GLU A 50 1.51 0.43 -11.16
C GLU A 50 1.91 1.67 -11.98
N CYS A 51 3.20 2.06 -11.97
CA CYS A 51 3.69 3.21 -12.72
C CYS A 51 3.60 2.98 -14.25
N ALA A 52 3.89 1.78 -14.71
CA ALA A 52 3.78 1.43 -16.13
C ALA A 52 2.33 1.51 -16.61
N LEU A 53 1.37 0.93 -15.88
CA LEU A 53 -0.06 1.06 -16.21
C LEU A 53 -0.52 2.51 -16.14
N ARG A 54 -0.14 3.27 -15.08
CA ARG A 54 -0.51 4.69 -14.97
C ARG A 54 -0.03 5.50 -16.17
N SER A 55 1.18 5.22 -16.69
CA SER A 55 1.74 5.93 -17.85
C SER A 55 0.99 5.70 -19.16
N THR A 56 0.08 4.74 -19.20
CA THR A 56 -0.75 4.43 -20.39
C THR A 56 -2.19 4.96 -20.28
N LEU A 57 -2.55 5.54 -19.14
CA LEU A 57 -3.86 6.16 -18.97
C LEU A 57 -3.92 7.51 -19.70
N PRO A 58 -5.11 7.94 -20.16
CA PRO A 58 -5.28 9.25 -20.77
C PRO A 58 -4.78 10.40 -19.89
N ASP A 59 -4.17 11.41 -20.52
CA ASP A 59 -3.66 12.59 -19.82
C ASP A 59 -4.77 13.59 -19.46
N ASP A 60 -5.94 13.46 -20.07
CA ASP A 60 -7.10 14.36 -19.91
C ASP A 60 -8.07 13.90 -18.80
N LEU A 61 -7.68 12.91 -18.00
CA LEU A 61 -8.44 12.50 -16.82
C LEU A 61 -8.41 13.61 -15.77
N ASP A 62 -9.59 14.01 -15.29
CA ASP A 62 -9.74 14.95 -14.18
C ASP A 62 -9.47 14.22 -12.85
N VAL A 63 -8.21 14.20 -12.43
CA VAL A 63 -7.75 13.48 -11.22
C VAL A 63 -7.75 14.43 -10.04
N VAL A 64 -8.74 14.31 -9.16
CA VAL A 64 -8.91 15.18 -7.97
C VAL A 64 -7.90 14.88 -6.86
N ALA A 65 -7.47 13.63 -6.73
CA ALA A 65 -6.45 13.19 -5.78
C ALA A 65 -5.96 11.77 -6.13
N VAL A 66 -4.83 11.39 -5.56
CA VAL A 66 -4.29 10.03 -5.66
C VAL A 66 -4.07 9.43 -4.27
N ALA A 67 -4.14 8.11 -4.18
CA ALA A 67 -3.83 7.36 -2.96
C ALA A 67 -3.23 6.00 -3.34
N GLY A 68 -2.51 5.40 -2.42
CA GLY A 68 -2.01 4.03 -2.57
C GLY A 68 -2.03 3.30 -1.24
N HIS A 69 -2.24 1.99 -1.26
CA HIS A 69 -2.24 1.18 -0.06
C HIS A 69 -0.82 0.72 0.28
N SER A 70 -0.29 1.11 1.43
CA SER A 70 1.07 0.76 1.87
C SER A 70 2.13 1.14 0.81
N VAL A 71 2.76 0.17 0.14
CA VAL A 71 3.74 0.45 -0.92
C VAL A 71 3.16 1.28 -2.07
N GLY A 72 1.87 1.17 -2.35
CA GLY A 72 1.20 1.95 -3.40
C GLY A 72 1.26 3.47 -3.19
N GLU A 73 1.55 3.98 -1.98
CA GLU A 73 1.77 5.43 -1.77
C GLU A 73 2.94 5.97 -2.60
N TYR A 74 3.95 5.14 -2.90
CA TYR A 74 5.08 5.55 -3.76
C TYR A 74 4.66 5.68 -5.22
N ALA A 75 3.80 4.77 -5.72
CA ALA A 75 3.20 4.90 -7.04
C ALA A 75 2.26 6.12 -7.12
N ALA A 76 1.49 6.39 -6.05
CA ALA A 76 0.68 7.59 -5.93
C ALA A 76 1.53 8.87 -5.95
N ALA A 77 2.67 8.89 -5.23
CA ALA A 77 3.60 10.03 -5.25
C ALA A 77 4.24 10.26 -6.64
N VAL A 78 4.53 9.17 -7.39
CA VAL A 78 4.97 9.28 -8.80
C VAL A 78 3.84 9.83 -9.68
N ALA A 79 2.60 9.33 -9.52
CA ALA A 79 1.45 9.79 -10.27
C ALA A 79 1.10 11.27 -9.99
N ALA A 80 1.42 11.76 -8.79
CA ALA A 80 1.30 13.16 -8.37
C ALA A 80 2.52 14.01 -8.74
N SER A 81 3.46 13.49 -9.52
CA SER A 81 4.72 14.16 -9.88
C SER A 81 5.58 14.59 -8.67
N ALA A 82 5.27 14.09 -7.47
CA ALA A 82 6.00 14.39 -6.24
C ALA A 82 7.32 13.62 -6.12
N LEU A 83 7.41 12.43 -6.74
CA LEU A 83 8.63 11.62 -6.82
C LEU A 83 8.96 11.30 -8.28
N GLN A 84 10.24 11.35 -8.62
CA GLN A 84 10.70 10.81 -9.89
C GLN A 84 10.67 9.28 -9.86
N PRO A 85 10.34 8.58 -10.97
CA PRO A 85 10.26 7.13 -11.02
C PRO A 85 11.52 6.42 -10.52
N ALA A 86 12.70 6.92 -10.90
CA ALA A 86 13.98 6.37 -10.46
C ALA A 86 14.18 6.47 -8.93
N ASP A 87 13.78 7.60 -8.32
CA ASP A 87 13.91 7.81 -6.88
C ASP A 87 12.87 6.98 -6.11
N ALA A 88 11.64 6.91 -6.59
CA ALA A 88 10.62 6.02 -6.04
C ALA A 88 11.09 4.55 -6.05
N MET A 89 11.74 4.11 -7.14
CA MET A 89 12.29 2.75 -7.22
C MET A 89 13.39 2.52 -6.18
N ARG A 90 14.35 3.44 -6.02
CA ARG A 90 15.38 3.33 -4.98
C ARG A 90 14.77 3.25 -3.60
N LEU A 91 13.80 4.12 -3.29
CA LEU A 91 13.10 4.12 -2.01
C LEU A 91 12.40 2.79 -1.74
N VAL A 92 11.65 2.27 -2.71
CA VAL A 92 10.87 1.04 -2.53
C VAL A 92 11.76 -0.20 -2.40
N ILE A 93 12.92 -0.22 -3.07
CA ILE A 93 13.93 -1.27 -2.87
C ILE A 93 14.47 -1.23 -1.43
N GLU A 94 14.88 -0.06 -0.94
CA GLU A 94 15.41 0.08 0.42
C GLU A 94 14.31 -0.19 1.47
N ARG A 95 13.07 0.24 1.23
CA ARG A 95 11.91 -0.09 2.07
C ARG A 95 11.70 -1.61 2.14
N GLY A 96 11.67 -2.28 1.00
CA GLY A 96 11.49 -3.72 0.92
C GLY A 96 12.58 -4.48 1.67
N ARG A 97 13.85 -4.08 1.50
CA ARG A 97 15.01 -4.66 2.22
C ARG A 97 14.94 -4.43 3.72
N ALA A 98 14.64 -3.20 4.15
CA ALA A 98 14.50 -2.86 5.56
C ALA A 98 13.38 -3.67 6.24
N MET A 99 12.23 -3.81 5.57
CA MET A 99 11.11 -4.61 6.07
C MET A 99 11.42 -6.12 6.05
N ALA A 100 12.11 -6.64 5.03
CA ALA A 100 12.51 -8.05 4.93
C ALA A 100 13.51 -8.46 6.01
N ALA A 101 14.31 -7.51 6.51
CA ALA A 101 15.25 -7.75 7.61
C ALA A 101 14.52 -7.96 8.95
N MET A 102 13.29 -7.48 9.10
CA MET A 102 12.46 -7.64 10.31
C MET A 102 11.68 -8.94 10.24
N ARG A 103 12.29 -10.02 10.77
CA ARG A 103 11.72 -11.37 10.68
C ARG A 103 10.90 -11.78 11.89
N ASP A 104 10.89 -10.96 12.93
CA ASP A 104 10.15 -11.22 14.15
C ASP A 104 8.76 -10.61 14.07
N GLY A 105 7.75 -11.50 14.12
CA GLY A 105 6.37 -11.08 14.10
C GLY A 105 5.55 -11.63 12.93
N THR A 106 4.27 -11.34 12.96
CA THR A 106 3.30 -11.84 12.00
C THR A 106 2.10 -10.91 11.89
N MET A 107 1.18 -11.23 10.96
CA MET A 107 -0.08 -10.52 10.77
C MET A 107 -1.25 -11.49 10.66
N CYS A 108 -2.43 -11.03 11.07
CA CYS A 108 -3.66 -11.79 10.96
C CYS A 108 -4.82 -10.90 10.49
N ALA A 109 -5.55 -11.36 9.48
CA ALA A 109 -6.76 -10.67 9.02
C ALA A 109 -7.95 -11.05 9.91
N LEU A 110 -8.64 -10.05 10.45
CA LEU A 110 -9.87 -10.17 11.24
C LEU A 110 -11.06 -9.81 10.36
N ILE A 111 -12.06 -10.70 10.31
CA ILE A 111 -13.24 -10.53 9.48
C ILE A 111 -14.49 -10.50 10.38
N GLY A 112 -15.31 -9.46 10.20
CA GLY A 112 -16.60 -9.34 10.86
C GLY A 112 -16.54 -8.70 12.25
N ILE A 113 -15.50 -7.92 12.52
CA ILE A 113 -15.34 -7.09 13.72
C ILE A 113 -15.05 -5.64 13.28
N ASP A 114 -15.49 -4.66 14.07
CA ASP A 114 -15.18 -3.24 13.86
C ASP A 114 -13.80 -2.86 14.42
N VAL A 115 -13.40 -1.61 14.19
CA VAL A 115 -12.08 -1.10 14.58
C VAL A 115 -11.96 -1.08 16.11
N GLU A 116 -13.00 -0.66 16.80
CA GLU A 116 -13.06 -0.56 18.25
C GLU A 116 -12.90 -1.94 18.91
N GLY A 117 -13.62 -2.94 18.40
CA GLY A 117 -13.53 -4.32 18.89
C GLY A 117 -12.18 -4.96 18.63
N ALA A 118 -11.58 -4.70 17.46
CA ALA A 118 -10.24 -5.18 17.13
C ALA A 118 -9.16 -4.48 17.99
N ALA A 119 -9.29 -3.18 18.22
CA ALA A 119 -8.39 -2.42 19.09
C ALA A 119 -8.47 -2.92 20.53
N ALA A 120 -9.68 -3.12 21.05
CA ALA A 120 -9.88 -3.67 22.40
C ALA A 120 -9.27 -5.08 22.55
N ALA A 121 -9.36 -5.92 21.52
CA ALA A 121 -8.72 -7.24 21.52
C ALA A 121 -7.19 -7.14 21.53
N CYS A 122 -6.61 -6.19 20.77
CA CYS A 122 -5.17 -5.92 20.79
C CYS A 122 -4.71 -5.41 22.17
N ASP A 123 -5.41 -4.43 22.76
CA ASP A 123 -5.06 -3.85 24.05
C ASP A 123 -5.11 -4.90 25.17
N GLU A 124 -6.13 -5.75 25.18
CA GLU A 124 -6.26 -6.85 26.15
C GLU A 124 -5.18 -7.90 25.94
N ALA A 125 -4.83 -8.24 24.70
CA ALA A 125 -3.74 -9.15 24.39
C ALA A 125 -2.41 -8.59 24.90
N GLN A 126 -2.10 -7.32 24.65
CA GLN A 126 -0.90 -6.64 25.15
C GLN A 126 -0.86 -6.66 26.68
N ARG A 127 -1.99 -6.37 27.33
CA ARG A 127 -2.08 -6.33 28.79
C ARG A 127 -1.84 -7.70 29.42
N THR A 128 -2.30 -8.78 28.79
CA THR A 128 -2.23 -10.15 29.34
C THR A 128 -0.95 -10.88 28.99
N THR A 129 -0.37 -10.59 27.84
CA THR A 129 0.84 -11.28 27.34
C THR A 129 2.12 -10.46 27.56
N GLY A 130 2.03 -9.13 27.66
CA GLY A 130 3.18 -8.22 27.62
C GLY A 130 3.75 -8.03 26.20
N GLU A 131 3.11 -8.60 25.18
CA GLU A 131 3.58 -8.64 23.80
C GLU A 131 2.95 -7.52 22.94
N ILE A 132 3.69 -7.02 21.95
CA ILE A 132 3.20 -5.96 21.06
C ILE A 132 2.26 -6.57 20.02
N VAL A 133 1.05 -6.02 19.93
CA VAL A 133 0.10 -6.27 18.84
C VAL A 133 -0.80 -5.05 18.64
N VAL A 134 -1.01 -4.65 17.38
CA VAL A 134 -1.80 -3.46 17.03
C VAL A 134 -2.71 -3.74 15.82
N VAL A 135 -3.73 -2.90 15.63
CA VAL A 135 -4.46 -2.88 14.35
C VAL A 135 -3.59 -2.18 13.32
N ALA A 136 -3.13 -2.92 12.32
CA ALA A 136 -2.18 -2.47 11.29
C ALA A 136 -2.85 -1.98 10.01
N ASN A 137 -4.02 -2.55 9.63
CA ASN A 137 -4.75 -2.09 8.46
C ASN A 137 -6.25 -1.98 8.74
N HIS A 138 -6.82 -0.84 8.40
CA HIS A 138 -8.26 -0.59 8.37
C HIS A 138 -8.73 -0.71 6.92
N ASN A 139 -8.88 -1.94 6.41
CA ASN A 139 -9.06 -2.19 4.98
C ASN A 139 -10.48 -1.90 4.47
N ALA A 140 -11.50 -2.30 5.21
CA ALA A 140 -12.90 -2.01 4.91
C ALA A 140 -13.76 -2.28 6.16
N PRO A 141 -15.00 -1.82 6.24
CA PRO A 141 -15.92 -2.18 7.32
C PRO A 141 -15.97 -3.69 7.54
N GLY A 142 -15.59 -4.13 8.75
CA GLY A 142 -15.49 -5.54 9.13
C GLY A 142 -14.34 -6.32 8.44
N GLN A 143 -13.31 -5.65 7.94
CA GLN A 143 -12.09 -6.28 7.42
C GLN A 143 -10.86 -5.49 7.86
N LEU A 144 -10.21 -5.99 8.88
CA LEU A 144 -9.05 -5.38 9.53
C LEU A 144 -7.87 -6.34 9.50
N VAL A 145 -6.66 -5.83 9.74
CA VAL A 145 -5.47 -6.66 9.94
C VAL A 145 -4.79 -6.23 11.22
N ILE A 146 -4.46 -7.21 12.07
CA ILE A 146 -3.63 -7.01 13.25
C ILE A 146 -2.20 -7.47 12.96
N SER A 147 -1.23 -6.83 13.60
CA SER A 147 0.19 -7.03 13.39
C SER A 147 0.95 -6.90 14.70
N GLY A 148 1.93 -7.77 14.92
CA GLY A 148 2.70 -7.78 16.15
C GLY A 148 3.58 -9.01 16.31
N SER A 149 4.02 -9.31 17.53
CA SER A 149 4.69 -10.57 17.84
C SER A 149 3.74 -11.75 17.61
N ALA A 150 4.27 -12.93 17.34
CA ALA A 150 3.45 -14.10 17.09
C ALA A 150 2.47 -14.38 18.26
N ALA A 151 2.98 -14.33 19.50
CA ALA A 151 2.16 -14.55 20.68
C ALA A 151 1.09 -13.46 20.89
N GLY A 152 1.43 -12.19 20.63
CA GLY A 152 0.49 -11.08 20.69
C GLY A 152 -0.63 -11.20 19.67
N VAL A 153 -0.29 -11.52 18.42
CA VAL A 153 -1.24 -11.71 17.32
C VAL A 153 -2.16 -12.90 17.58
N ASP A 154 -1.61 -14.02 18.07
CA ASP A 154 -2.42 -15.21 18.40
C ASP A 154 -3.42 -14.90 19.55
N ALA A 155 -2.97 -14.24 20.62
CA ALA A 155 -3.84 -13.85 21.72
C ALA A 155 -4.94 -12.87 21.26
N ALA A 156 -4.56 -11.83 20.49
CA ALA A 156 -5.54 -10.85 19.99
C ALA A 156 -6.54 -11.48 19.01
N ALA A 157 -6.10 -12.42 18.16
CA ALA A 157 -6.98 -13.14 17.26
C ALA A 157 -8.03 -13.98 18.00
N GLN A 158 -7.63 -14.68 19.08
CA GLN A 158 -8.54 -15.44 19.92
C GLN A 158 -9.55 -14.52 20.65
N LEU A 159 -9.09 -13.42 21.22
CA LEU A 159 -9.94 -12.42 21.85
C LEU A 159 -10.93 -11.80 20.86
N ALA A 160 -10.49 -11.47 19.66
CA ALA A 160 -11.35 -10.95 18.60
C ALA A 160 -12.45 -11.96 18.21
N LEU A 161 -12.12 -13.25 18.11
CA LEU A 161 -13.09 -14.31 17.84
C LEU A 161 -14.10 -14.46 19.00
N ALA A 162 -13.64 -14.41 20.24
CA ALA A 162 -14.52 -14.45 21.43
C ALA A 162 -15.45 -13.22 21.50
N ASN A 163 -15.00 -12.07 20.96
CA ASN A 163 -15.74 -10.81 20.92
C ASN A 163 -16.57 -10.61 19.63
N GLY A 164 -16.78 -11.67 18.83
CA GLY A 164 -17.71 -11.65 17.71
C GLY A 164 -17.09 -11.51 16.32
N ALA A 165 -15.76 -11.49 16.18
CA ALA A 165 -15.15 -11.65 14.85
C ALA A 165 -15.56 -13.00 14.25
N ARG A 166 -15.94 -12.99 12.98
CA ARG A 166 -16.39 -14.23 12.30
C ARG A 166 -15.21 -15.13 11.90
N ARG A 167 -14.05 -14.55 11.63
CA ARG A 167 -12.85 -15.27 11.21
C ARG A 167 -11.59 -14.50 11.60
N ALA A 168 -10.54 -15.23 11.95
CA ALA A 168 -9.18 -14.77 12.04
C ALA A 168 -8.34 -15.62 11.08
N VAL A 169 -7.66 -14.98 10.11
CA VAL A 169 -6.93 -15.66 9.04
C VAL A 169 -5.47 -15.21 9.08
N PRO A 170 -4.53 -16.08 9.48
CA PRO A 170 -3.10 -15.77 9.43
C PRO A 170 -2.67 -15.38 8.02
N LEU A 171 -1.83 -14.35 7.90
CA LEU A 171 -1.27 -13.92 6.64
C LEU A 171 0.11 -14.54 6.42
N SER A 172 0.41 -14.91 5.17
CA SER A 172 1.72 -15.48 4.79
C SER A 172 2.76 -14.37 4.62
N VAL A 173 3.06 -13.65 5.70
CA VAL A 173 4.07 -12.59 5.75
C VAL A 173 5.11 -12.90 6.82
N SER A 174 6.32 -12.38 6.65
CA SER A 174 7.47 -12.69 7.51
C SER A 174 7.78 -11.64 8.56
N GLY A 175 6.92 -10.60 8.71
CA GLY A 175 7.16 -9.51 9.65
C GLY A 175 5.90 -8.87 10.18
N ALA A 176 6.03 -8.12 11.26
CA ALA A 176 4.97 -7.35 11.91
C ALA A 176 4.81 -5.97 11.24
N PHE A 177 4.44 -5.94 9.95
CA PHE A 177 4.35 -4.70 9.18
C PHE A 177 3.31 -3.74 9.76
N HIS A 178 3.56 -2.43 9.61
CA HIS A 178 2.70 -1.36 10.12
C HIS A 178 2.44 -1.42 11.63
N SER A 179 3.48 -1.80 12.39
CA SER A 179 3.46 -1.88 13.85
C SER A 179 4.72 -1.25 14.45
N PRO A 180 4.75 -0.98 15.78
CA PRO A 180 5.95 -0.50 16.46
C PRO A 180 7.20 -1.40 16.30
N LEU A 181 7.02 -2.68 15.96
CA LEU A 181 8.12 -3.61 15.69
C LEU A 181 8.90 -3.25 14.41
N MET A 182 8.38 -2.37 13.55
CA MET A 182 9.07 -1.85 12.36
C MET A 182 9.99 -0.65 12.65
N THR A 183 10.17 -0.24 13.90
CA THR A 183 10.98 0.94 14.25
C THR A 183 12.42 0.87 13.69
N LEU A 184 13.06 -0.30 13.75
CA LEU A 184 14.41 -0.47 13.19
C LEU A 184 14.41 -0.41 11.66
N ALA A 185 13.38 -0.94 11.01
CA ALA A 185 13.22 -0.81 9.56
C ALA A 185 12.97 0.65 9.15
N ALA A 186 12.15 1.39 9.91
CA ALA A 186 11.91 2.81 9.68
C ALA A 186 13.20 3.62 9.80
N ALA A 187 14.01 3.39 10.84
CA ALA A 187 15.29 4.05 11.03
C ALA A 187 16.30 3.72 9.90
N ALA A 188 16.35 2.47 9.44
CA ALA A 188 17.20 2.09 8.31
C ALA A 188 16.76 2.75 6.99
N PHE A 189 15.45 2.93 6.80
CA PHE A 189 14.86 3.56 5.61
C PHE A 189 15.00 5.09 5.59
N GLU A 190 15.14 5.75 6.75
CA GLU A 190 15.13 7.20 6.89
C GLU A 190 16.20 7.88 6.02
N SER A 191 17.43 7.35 6.03
CA SER A 191 18.53 7.90 5.22
C SER A 191 18.25 7.85 3.72
N ALA A 192 17.58 6.81 3.24
CA ALA A 192 17.16 6.72 1.84
C ALA A 192 16.09 7.77 1.52
N LEU A 193 15.10 7.94 2.40
CA LEU A 193 14.04 8.93 2.23
C LEU A 193 14.58 10.37 2.23
N ASP A 194 15.59 10.66 3.05
CA ASP A 194 16.22 11.99 3.10
C ASP A 194 17.10 12.28 1.88
N SER A 195 17.57 11.24 1.18
CA SER A 195 18.47 11.38 0.02
C SER A 195 17.76 11.72 -1.28
N VAL A 196 16.43 11.56 -1.36
CA VAL A 196 15.66 11.81 -2.60
C VAL A 196 14.99 13.18 -2.58
N ALA A 197 14.85 13.77 -3.76
CA ALA A 197 14.06 14.98 -3.93
C ALA A 197 12.57 14.63 -3.96
N ILE A 198 11.79 15.30 -3.10
CA ILE A 198 10.32 15.27 -3.14
C ILE A 198 9.87 16.69 -3.47
N THR A 199 8.91 16.81 -4.38
CA THR A 199 8.27 18.08 -4.75
C THR A 199 6.82 18.10 -4.24
N ASP A 200 6.19 19.26 -4.28
CA ASP A 200 4.78 19.37 -3.90
C ASP A 200 3.92 18.51 -4.82
N PRO A 201 3.05 17.65 -4.29
CA PRO A 201 2.23 16.76 -5.08
C PRO A 201 1.12 17.49 -5.82
N ASP A 202 0.96 17.19 -7.11
CA ASP A 202 -0.14 17.64 -7.95
C ASP A 202 -0.58 16.49 -8.87
N PRO A 203 -1.80 15.94 -8.68
CA PRO A 203 -2.81 16.23 -7.65
C PRO A 203 -2.35 15.84 -6.22
N PRO A 204 -3.09 16.25 -5.15
CA PRO A 204 -2.74 15.91 -3.78
C PRO A 204 -2.72 14.40 -3.54
N VAL A 205 -1.86 13.94 -2.62
CA VAL A 205 -1.76 12.55 -2.18
C VAL A 205 -2.53 12.36 -0.88
N VAL A 206 -3.46 11.40 -0.82
CA VAL A 206 -4.11 10.99 0.43
C VAL A 206 -3.27 9.91 1.09
N CYS A 207 -2.74 10.21 2.29
CA CYS A 207 -1.77 9.37 2.97
C CYS A 207 -2.40 8.38 3.95
N ASN A 208 -1.78 7.19 4.09
CA ASN A 208 -2.29 6.08 4.90
C ASN A 208 -2.29 6.36 6.40
N VAL A 209 -1.31 7.12 6.88
CA VAL A 209 -1.06 7.34 8.32
C VAL A 209 -2.25 7.99 9.02
N ASP A 210 -2.89 8.94 8.38
CA ASP A 210 -3.97 9.74 8.95
C ASP A 210 -5.22 9.87 8.05
N GLY A 211 -5.18 9.33 6.83
CA GLY A 211 -6.27 9.42 5.86
C GLY A 211 -6.47 10.85 5.31
N ARG A 212 -5.45 11.71 5.39
CA ARG A 212 -5.53 13.11 4.95
C ARG A 212 -4.76 13.33 3.66
N ASP A 213 -5.23 14.30 2.88
CA ASP A 213 -4.53 14.79 1.71
C ASP A 213 -3.37 15.71 2.09
N VAL A 214 -2.28 15.61 1.36
CA VAL A 214 -1.11 16.46 1.48
C VAL A 214 -0.84 17.20 0.17
N HIS A 215 -0.38 18.45 0.31
CA HIS A 215 -0.14 19.38 -0.78
C HIS A 215 1.30 19.90 -0.81
N THR A 216 2.13 19.50 0.15
CA THR A 216 3.53 19.94 0.25
C THR A 216 4.48 18.75 0.32
N ALA A 217 5.69 18.96 -0.21
CA ALA A 217 6.77 17.99 -0.18
C ALA A 217 7.13 17.56 1.25
N ASP A 218 7.19 18.54 2.18
CA ASP A 218 7.53 18.26 3.58
C ASP A 218 6.47 17.39 4.26
N ASP A 219 5.18 17.72 4.06
CA ASP A 219 4.08 16.91 4.59
C ASP A 219 4.08 15.48 4.04
N LEU A 220 4.34 15.31 2.73
CA LEU A 220 4.43 13.99 2.12
C LEU A 220 5.61 13.20 2.70
N ARG A 221 6.79 13.81 2.81
CA ARG A 221 7.99 13.19 3.39
C ARG A 221 7.74 12.71 4.82
N ASP A 222 7.11 13.54 5.65
CA ASP A 222 6.84 13.21 7.05
C ASP A 222 5.87 12.03 7.18
N ARG A 223 4.86 11.94 6.31
CA ARG A 223 3.94 10.79 6.33
C ARG A 223 4.59 9.51 5.81
N LEU A 224 5.41 9.58 4.75
CA LEU A 224 6.18 8.43 4.27
C LEU A 224 7.18 7.94 5.34
N ARG A 225 7.79 8.84 6.12
CA ARG A 225 8.65 8.50 7.26
C ARG A 225 7.90 7.74 8.34
N ALA A 226 6.70 8.17 8.69
CA ALA A 226 5.90 7.55 9.74
C ALA A 226 5.20 6.24 9.29
N GLN A 227 5.08 5.99 7.99
CA GLN A 227 4.22 4.96 7.42
C GLN A 227 4.56 3.54 7.89
N LEU A 228 5.87 3.20 8.00
CA LEU A 228 6.29 1.83 8.33
C LEU A 228 5.84 1.37 9.72
N THR A 229 5.70 2.32 10.66
CA THR A 229 5.32 2.07 12.05
C THR A 229 3.88 2.44 12.37
N SER A 230 3.15 2.96 11.37
CA SER A 230 1.76 3.45 11.52
C SER A 230 0.77 2.54 10.80
N PRO A 231 -0.49 2.51 11.24
CA PRO A 231 -1.53 1.77 10.55
C PRO A 231 -1.84 2.35 9.16
N VAL A 232 -2.24 1.47 8.25
CA VAL A 232 -2.84 1.86 6.96
C VAL A 232 -4.32 2.13 7.18
N ARG A 233 -4.72 3.39 7.22
CA ARG A 233 -6.11 3.85 7.43
C ARG A 233 -6.86 3.94 6.10
N TRP A 234 -6.98 2.80 5.40
CA TRP A 234 -7.51 2.77 4.04
C TRP A 234 -8.98 3.20 3.95
N ILE A 235 -9.79 2.88 4.96
CA ILE A 235 -11.17 3.38 5.04
C ILE A 235 -11.20 4.91 4.98
N ASP A 236 -10.36 5.56 5.80
CA ASP A 236 -10.29 7.02 5.86
C ASP A 236 -9.75 7.62 4.56
N CYS A 237 -8.75 6.96 3.93
CA CYS A 237 -8.25 7.37 2.61
C CYS A 237 -9.37 7.38 1.56
N VAL A 238 -10.16 6.31 1.48
CA VAL A 238 -11.28 6.23 0.51
C VAL A 238 -12.34 7.29 0.81
N HIS A 239 -12.72 7.49 2.08
CA HIS A 239 -13.65 8.55 2.44
C HIS A 239 -13.11 9.93 2.05
N ARG A 240 -11.81 10.18 2.29
CA ARG A 240 -11.20 11.46 1.92
C ARG A 240 -11.19 11.71 0.42
N LEU A 241 -10.90 10.69 -0.41
CA LEU A 241 -11.02 10.80 -1.87
C LEU A 241 -12.43 11.22 -2.30
N VAL A 242 -13.47 10.63 -1.69
CA VAL A 242 -14.87 10.99 -1.96
C VAL A 242 -15.20 12.42 -1.51
N GLU A 243 -14.72 12.83 -0.33
CA GLU A 243 -14.89 14.21 0.18
C GLU A 243 -14.22 15.24 -0.73
N LEU A 244 -13.10 14.90 -1.37
CA LEU A 244 -12.42 15.73 -2.36
C LEU A 244 -13.16 15.81 -3.70
N GLY A 245 -14.25 15.05 -3.86
CA GLY A 245 -15.11 15.11 -5.04
C GLY A 245 -14.95 13.95 -6.01
N ALA A 246 -14.21 12.90 -5.66
CA ALA A 246 -14.10 11.72 -6.51
C ALA A 246 -15.46 11.01 -6.62
N ASP A 247 -15.99 10.89 -7.81
CA ASP A 247 -17.19 10.09 -8.17
C ASP A 247 -16.80 8.69 -8.69
N THR A 248 -15.58 8.55 -9.17
CA THR A 248 -15.01 7.31 -9.67
C THR A 248 -13.64 7.06 -9.05
N LEU A 249 -13.42 5.85 -8.55
CA LEU A 249 -12.12 5.38 -8.04
C LEU A 249 -11.56 4.37 -9.03
N VAL A 250 -10.34 4.62 -9.52
CA VAL A 250 -9.65 3.75 -10.47
C VAL A 250 -8.45 3.11 -9.81
N GLU A 251 -8.52 1.80 -9.53
CA GLU A 251 -7.37 1.02 -9.09
C GLU A 251 -6.47 0.74 -10.28
N VAL A 252 -5.21 1.16 -10.19
CA VAL A 252 -4.19 0.96 -11.23
C VAL A 252 -3.12 0.02 -10.67
N GLY A 253 -3.08 -1.20 -11.19
CA GLY A 253 -2.17 -2.22 -10.70
C GLY A 253 -2.70 -3.64 -10.87
N PRO A 254 -1.95 -4.66 -10.43
CA PRO A 254 -2.36 -6.06 -10.60
C PRO A 254 -3.55 -6.42 -9.71
N GLY A 255 -4.56 -7.04 -10.28
CA GLY A 255 -5.75 -7.50 -9.56
C GLY A 255 -6.86 -6.47 -9.44
N ASN A 256 -7.66 -6.59 -8.36
CA ASN A 256 -8.85 -5.76 -8.12
C ASN A 256 -9.19 -5.66 -6.62
N VAL A 257 -8.17 -5.70 -5.78
CA VAL A 257 -8.34 -5.73 -4.32
C VAL A 257 -8.88 -4.40 -3.81
N LEU A 258 -8.24 -3.28 -4.22
CA LEU A 258 -8.61 -1.95 -3.73
C LEU A 258 -9.98 -1.51 -4.26
N SER A 259 -10.31 -1.83 -5.51
CA SER A 259 -11.66 -1.58 -6.06
C SER A 259 -12.72 -2.42 -5.34
N GLY A 260 -12.39 -3.64 -4.93
CA GLY A 260 -13.24 -4.46 -4.08
C GLY A 260 -13.45 -3.88 -2.68
N LEU A 261 -12.42 -3.30 -2.06
CA LEU A 261 -12.51 -2.58 -0.79
C LEU A 261 -13.32 -1.29 -0.94
N ALA A 262 -13.06 -0.51 -1.99
CA ALA A 262 -13.74 0.75 -2.28
C ALA A 262 -15.27 0.57 -2.40
N ARG A 263 -15.75 -0.47 -3.09
CA ARG A 263 -17.18 -0.80 -3.18
C ARG A 263 -17.84 -1.09 -1.82
N ARG A 264 -17.07 -1.53 -0.84
CA ARG A 264 -17.57 -1.79 0.52
C ARG A 264 -17.49 -0.56 1.42
N ILE A 265 -16.53 0.32 1.18
CA ILE A 265 -16.32 1.55 1.94
C ILE A 265 -17.27 2.64 1.46
N ALA A 266 -17.33 2.86 0.15
CA ALA A 266 -18.11 3.90 -0.50
C ALA A 266 -18.97 3.32 -1.64
N PRO A 267 -20.07 2.61 -1.34
CA PRO A 267 -20.86 1.88 -2.34
C PRO A 267 -21.57 2.79 -3.35
N SER A 268 -21.66 4.08 -3.07
CA SER A 268 -22.23 5.10 -3.97
C SER A 268 -21.23 5.58 -5.04
N VAL A 269 -19.95 5.26 -4.90
CA VAL A 269 -18.88 5.69 -5.81
C VAL A 269 -18.54 4.54 -6.75
N ARG A 270 -18.33 4.87 -8.02
CA ARG A 270 -17.92 3.90 -9.01
C ARG A 270 -16.48 3.43 -8.72
N ALA A 271 -16.24 2.13 -8.73
CA ALA A 271 -14.90 1.57 -8.55
C ALA A 271 -14.52 0.68 -9.75
N LEU A 272 -13.45 1.07 -10.43
CA LEU A 272 -12.89 0.40 -11.60
C LEU A 272 -11.54 -0.19 -11.26
N SER A 273 -11.06 -1.16 -12.08
CA SER A 273 -9.71 -1.71 -11.98
C SER A 273 -9.07 -1.75 -13.37
N VAL A 274 -7.84 -1.24 -13.44
CA VAL A 274 -6.97 -1.25 -14.61
C VAL A 274 -5.74 -2.09 -14.27
N SER A 275 -5.78 -3.36 -14.66
CA SER A 275 -4.74 -4.35 -14.36
C SER A 275 -3.97 -4.86 -15.59
N THR A 276 -4.34 -4.37 -16.79
CA THR A 276 -3.72 -4.73 -18.07
C THR A 276 -3.70 -3.54 -19.03
N LEU A 277 -2.84 -3.59 -20.05
CA LEU A 277 -2.82 -2.59 -21.13
C LEU A 277 -4.15 -2.49 -21.86
N ASP A 278 -4.82 -3.62 -22.07
CA ASP A 278 -6.15 -3.64 -22.68
C ASP A 278 -7.21 -2.95 -21.82
N ALA A 279 -7.12 -3.07 -20.50
CA ALA A 279 -8.01 -2.37 -19.57
C ALA A 279 -7.71 -0.87 -19.57
N ALA A 280 -6.45 -0.48 -19.61
CA ALA A 280 -6.03 0.92 -19.72
C ALA A 280 -6.54 1.57 -21.02
N ALA A 281 -6.40 0.88 -22.15
CA ALA A 281 -6.86 1.37 -23.45
C ALA A 281 -8.40 1.55 -23.56
N ARG A 282 -9.17 0.90 -22.66
CA ARG A 282 -10.64 1.04 -22.60
C ARG A 282 -11.10 2.11 -21.62
N LEU A 283 -10.17 2.66 -20.83
CA LEU A 283 -10.47 3.74 -19.92
C LEU A 283 -10.37 5.05 -20.69
N ASP A 284 -11.49 5.49 -21.30
CA ASP A 284 -11.61 6.81 -21.92
C ASP A 284 -12.25 7.80 -20.94
N GLY A 285 -12.10 9.10 -21.21
CA GLY A 285 -12.71 10.14 -20.37
C GLY A 285 -14.23 9.98 -20.22
N ALA A 286 -14.92 9.40 -21.21
CA ALA A 286 -16.35 9.09 -21.16
C ALA A 286 -16.67 7.89 -20.25
N ALA A 287 -15.74 6.93 -20.12
CA ALA A 287 -15.91 5.80 -19.21
C ALA A 287 -15.73 6.20 -17.73
N VAL A 288 -15.08 7.34 -17.46
CA VAL A 288 -14.85 7.85 -16.09
C VAL A 288 -15.93 8.88 -15.72
N ALA A 289 -16.45 9.64 -16.67
CA ALA A 289 -17.43 10.73 -16.45
C ALA A 289 -18.92 10.27 -16.44
N GLY A 290 -19.22 9.00 -16.38
CA GLY A 290 -20.59 8.43 -16.37
C GLY A 290 -20.91 7.78 -15.01
#